data_f61f36d87c892d2af7864ed3902fac00
#
_entry.id   f61f36d87c892d2af7864ed3902fac00
#
_cell.length_a   1.000
_cell.length_b   1.000
_cell.length_c   1.000
_cell.angle_alpha   90.00
_cell.angle_beta   90.00
_cell.angle_gamma   90.00
#
_symmetry.space_group_name_H-M   'P 1'
#
loop_
_entity.id
_entity.type
_entity.pdbx_description
1 polymer ?
#
loop_
_entity_poly.entity_id
_entity_poly.type
_entity_poly.pdbx_seq_one_letter_code
_entity_poly.pdbx_strand_id
1 'polypeptide(L)' 'MSNKFNKVKTYYDKGLWDKNRVVNAVIKGWITEEEYADIVGEPYEVAV' A
#
# COMPACT_ATOMS: atom_id res chain seq x y z
N MET A 1 2.91 11.86 -5.92
CA MET A 1 2.93 10.44 -5.56
C MET A 1 4.26 10.06 -4.96
N SER A 2 4.23 9.09 -4.08
CA SER A 2 5.45 8.58 -3.48
C SER A 2 6.28 7.80 -4.51
N ASN A 3 7.58 7.83 -4.34
CA ASN A 3 8.48 7.14 -5.28
C ASN A 3 8.23 5.65 -5.36
N LYS A 4 7.68 5.08 -4.30
CA LYS A 4 7.46 3.64 -4.22
C LYS A 4 6.04 3.21 -4.62
N PHE A 5 5.20 4.17 -4.97
CA PHE A 5 3.80 3.86 -5.26
C PHE A 5 3.66 2.82 -6.35
N ASN A 6 4.31 3.03 -7.49
CA ASN A 6 4.21 2.11 -8.61
C ASN A 6 4.75 0.73 -8.27
N LYS A 7 5.84 0.68 -7.52
CA LYS A 7 6.44 -0.58 -7.10
C LYS A 7 5.48 -1.38 -6.22
N VAL A 8 4.92 -0.72 -5.20
CA VAL A 8 4.00 -1.38 -4.28
C VAL A 8 2.74 -1.84 -5.02
N LYS A 9 2.20 -0.98 -5.87
CA LYS A 9 1.01 -1.31 -6.64
C LYS A 9 1.25 -2.54 -7.52
N THR A 10 2.40 -2.58 -8.20
CA THR A 10 2.75 -3.69 -9.06
C THR A 10 2.84 -5.00 -8.28
N TYR A 11 3.48 -4.97 -7.12
CA TYR A 11 3.61 -6.16 -6.30
C TYR A 11 2.26 -6.65 -5.80
N TYR A 12 1.39 -5.73 -5.41
CA TYR A 12 0.06 -6.11 -4.96
C TYR A 12 -0.78 -6.69 -6.11
N ASP A 13 -0.74 -6.03 -7.27
CA ASP A 13 -1.50 -6.48 -8.44
C ASP A 13 -1.07 -7.87 -8.92
N LYS A 14 0.21 -8.17 -8.80
CA LYS A 14 0.73 -9.48 -9.20
C LYS A 14 0.51 -10.57 -8.16
N GLY A 15 -0.06 -10.22 -7.02
CA GLY A 15 -0.28 -11.17 -5.94
C GLY A 15 0.97 -11.50 -5.14
N LEU A 16 2.05 -10.75 -5.32
CA LEU A 16 3.29 -10.97 -4.57
C LEU A 16 3.18 -10.44 -3.14
N TRP A 17 2.36 -9.42 -2.94
CA TRP A 17 2.16 -8.79 -1.65
C TRP A 17 0.68 -8.89 -1.27
N ASP A 18 0.41 -9.08 0.02
CA ASP A 18 -0.95 -9.00 0.55
C ASP A 18 -1.20 -7.62 1.16
N LYS A 19 -2.40 -7.43 1.71
CA LYS A 19 -2.75 -6.15 2.35
C LYS A 19 -1.80 -5.77 3.46
N ASN A 20 -1.35 -6.74 4.24
CA ASN A 20 -0.45 -6.46 5.36
C ASN A 20 0.85 -5.85 4.89
N ARG A 21 1.35 -6.30 3.75
CA ARG A 21 2.57 -5.74 3.17
C ARG A 21 2.35 -4.31 2.74
N VAL A 22 1.19 -4.01 2.15
CA VAL A 22 0.87 -2.64 1.75
C VAL A 22 0.71 -1.74 2.96
N VAL A 23 0.09 -2.24 4.04
CA VAL A 23 0.00 -1.51 5.30
C VAL A 23 1.41 -1.17 5.82
N ASN A 24 2.31 -2.13 5.78
CA ASN A 24 3.69 -1.89 6.22
C ASN A 24 4.36 -0.82 5.38
N ALA A 25 4.08 -0.76 4.09
CA ALA A 25 4.62 0.28 3.22
C ALA A 25 4.14 1.67 3.66
N VAL A 26 2.89 1.78 4.10
CA VAL A 26 2.38 3.04 4.65
C VAL A 26 3.13 3.40 5.93
N ILE A 27 3.28 2.43 6.82
CA ILE A 27 3.96 2.65 8.10
C ILE A 27 5.39 3.11 7.89
N LYS A 28 6.08 2.54 6.90
CA LYS A 28 7.46 2.89 6.61
C LYS A 28 7.58 4.20 5.83
N GLY A 29 6.47 4.78 5.42
CA GLY A 29 6.49 6.03 4.66
C GLY A 29 6.79 5.87 3.18
N TRP A 30 6.69 4.66 2.65
CA TRP A 30 6.89 4.40 1.23
C TRP A 30 5.74 4.92 0.38
N ILE A 31 4.53 4.85 0.93
CA ILE A 31 3.31 5.34 0.29
C ILE A 31 2.46 6.03 1.36
N THR A 32 1.45 6.77 0.89
CA THR A 32 0.52 7.43 1.81
C THR A 32 -0.71 6.56 2.03
N GLU A 33 -1.54 6.97 3.00
CA GLU A 33 -2.81 6.29 3.26
C GLU A 33 -3.72 6.35 2.04
N GLU A 34 -3.73 7.47 1.35
CA GLU A 34 -4.53 7.62 0.14
C GLU A 34 -4.05 6.65 -0.95
N GLU A 35 -2.74 6.51 -1.07
CA GLU A 35 -2.16 5.59 -2.04
C GLU A 35 -2.49 4.14 -1.69
N TYR A 36 -2.54 3.82 -0.40
CA TYR A 36 -2.99 2.50 0.03
C TYR A 36 -4.41 2.23 -0.49
N ALA A 37 -5.30 3.19 -0.29
CA ALA A 37 -6.68 3.03 -0.75
C ALA A 37 -6.76 2.84 -2.27
N ASP A 38 -5.92 3.55 -3.02
CA ASP A 38 -5.87 3.40 -4.47
C ASP A 38 -5.39 2.02 -4.89
N ILE A 39 -4.42 1.48 -4.18
CA ILE A 39 -3.83 0.19 -4.52
C ILE A 39 -4.75 -0.96 -4.12
N VAL A 40 -5.22 -0.94 -2.89
CA VAL A 40 -5.99 -2.04 -2.31
C VAL A 40 -7.47 -1.95 -2.64
N GLY A 41 -7.97 -0.74 -2.86
CA GLY A 41 -9.38 -0.51 -3.14
C GLY A 41 -10.24 -0.42 -1.89
N GLU A 42 -9.62 -0.26 -0.73
CA GLU A 42 -10.30 -0.12 0.55
C GLU A 42 -9.66 0.99 1.36
N PRO A 43 -10.42 1.67 2.21
CA PRO A 43 -9.85 2.71 3.08
C PRO A 43 -8.76 2.13 3.97
N TYR A 44 -7.73 2.94 4.20
CA TYR A 44 -6.66 2.54 5.10
C TYR A 44 -7.18 2.55 6.53
N GLU A 45 -7.17 1.41 7.16
CA GLU A 45 -7.53 1.29 8.57
C GLU A 45 -6.41 0.56 9.28
N VAL A 46 -5.83 1.23 10.26
CA VAL A 46 -4.84 0.60 11.11
C VAL A 46 -5.50 0.28 12.42
N ALA A 47 -5.60 -1.00 12.72
CA ALA A 47 -6.02 -1.43 14.04
C ALA A 47 -4.83 -1.26 14.96
N VAL A 48 -4.83 -0.21 15.72
CA VAL A 48 -3.74 0.04 16.64
C VAL A 48 -4.09 -0.49 18.01
#